data_5e1829383c7cb891675501efa41c9053
#
_entry.id   5e1829383c7cb891675501efa41c9053
#
_cell.length_a   1.000
_cell.length_b   1.000
_cell.length_c   1.000
_cell.angle_alpha   90.00
_cell.angle_beta   90.00
_cell.angle_gamma   90.00
#
_symmetry.space_group_name_H-M   'P 1'
#
loop_
_entity.id
_entity.type
_entity.pdbx_description
1 polymer ?
#
loop_
_entity_poly.entity_id
_entity_poly.type
_entity_poly.pdbx_seq_one_letter_code
_entity_poly.pdbx_strand_id
1 'polypeptide(L)'
;MITELVISVFRGEPLTAAVHQTSEVTTRYKQLLNRMDNEYDSLTFQNAAAFMNVSEAYFSRYFKKQSGMTFSQYLNVVRVEKAVQLINAHSERKLTDIMLCCGFNTIRNFNRAFKEITGYSPRGIPAGYVLNTRSVPTVQDTFDPTSSEAELVTE
;
A
#
# COMPACT_ATOMS: atom_id res chain seq x y z
N MET A 1 3.93 3.83 18.79
CA MET A 1 3.11 2.88 19.59
C MET A 1 3.16 3.17 21.08
N ILE A 2 4.32 3.31 21.69
CA ILE A 2 4.45 3.69 23.10
C ILE A 2 3.83 5.08 23.35
N THR A 3 3.94 6.02 22.41
CA THR A 3 3.33 7.35 22.46
C THR A 3 1.82 7.34 22.49
N GLU A 4 1.14 6.42 21.80
CA GLU A 4 -0.33 6.31 21.83
C GLU A 4 -0.81 5.69 23.15
N LEU A 5 -0.09 4.70 23.68
CA LEU A 5 -0.34 4.13 25.00
C LEU A 5 -0.19 5.18 26.11
N VAL A 6 0.86 6.00 26.04
CA VAL A 6 1.10 7.08 27.01
C VAL A 6 0.02 8.15 26.92
N ILE A 7 -0.39 8.54 25.71
CA ILE A 7 -1.48 9.52 25.52
C ILE A 7 -2.82 8.97 26.04
N SER A 8 -3.08 7.68 25.83
CA SER A 8 -4.30 7.02 26.31
C SER A 8 -4.34 6.99 27.85
N VAL A 9 -3.22 6.71 28.51
CA VAL A 9 -3.12 6.75 29.98
C VAL A 9 -3.34 8.17 30.53
N PHE A 10 -2.79 9.19 29.88
CA PHE A 10 -3.01 10.59 30.28
C PHE A 10 -4.43 11.08 30.07
N ARG A 11 -5.18 10.50 29.14
CA ARG A 11 -6.61 10.81 28.92
C ARG A 11 -7.55 10.01 29.79
N GLY A 12 -7.06 9.11 30.64
CA GLY A 12 -7.87 8.26 31.51
C GLY A 12 -8.69 7.21 30.74
N GLU A 13 -8.33 6.92 29.50
CA GLU A 13 -8.95 5.84 28.73
C GLU A 13 -8.45 4.48 29.22
N PRO A 14 -9.32 3.47 29.35
CA PRO A 14 -8.89 2.15 29.80
C PRO A 14 -7.93 1.50 28.78
N LEU A 15 -6.83 0.93 29.27
CA LEU A 15 -5.81 0.23 28.47
C LEU A 15 -6.40 -0.80 27.49
N THR A 16 -7.53 -1.40 27.85
CA THR A 16 -8.31 -2.31 27.00
C THR A 16 -8.82 -1.65 25.72
N ALA A 17 -9.19 -0.38 25.75
CA ALA A 17 -9.66 0.33 24.57
C ALA A 17 -8.54 0.60 23.58
N ALA A 18 -7.33 0.92 24.06
CA ALA A 18 -6.16 1.15 23.20
C ALA A 18 -5.69 -0.14 22.49
N VAL A 19 -5.70 -1.26 23.18
CA VAL A 19 -5.37 -2.59 22.62
C VAL A 19 -6.42 -3.01 21.58
N HIS A 20 -7.70 -2.80 21.86
CA HIS A 20 -8.78 -3.08 20.90
C HIS A 20 -8.68 -2.22 19.65
N GLN A 21 -8.37 -0.95 19.79
CA GLN A 21 -8.23 0.00 18.67
C GLN A 21 -7.05 -0.37 17.77
N THR A 22 -5.93 -0.79 18.35
CA THR A 22 -4.75 -1.26 17.59
C THR A 22 -5.06 -2.54 16.81
N SER A 23 -5.78 -3.48 17.40
CA SER A 23 -6.21 -4.72 16.75
C SER A 23 -7.18 -4.44 15.58
N GLU A 24 -8.11 -3.49 15.76
CA GLU A 24 -9.07 -3.10 14.73
C GLU A 24 -8.38 -2.43 13.52
N VAL A 25 -7.46 -1.50 13.76
CA VAL A 25 -6.69 -0.85 12.69
C VAL A 25 -5.86 -1.87 11.91
N THR A 26 -5.24 -2.83 12.57
CA THR A 26 -4.49 -3.90 11.91
C THR A 26 -5.39 -4.79 11.05
N THR A 27 -6.56 -5.14 11.55
CA THR A 27 -7.56 -5.92 10.80
C THR A 27 -8.04 -5.16 9.56
N ARG A 28 -8.37 -3.87 9.71
CA ARG A 28 -8.77 -3.01 8.59
C ARG A 28 -7.64 -2.84 7.57
N TYR A 29 -6.39 -2.77 8.01
CA TYR A 29 -5.24 -2.71 7.12
C TYR A 29 -5.12 -3.97 6.25
N LYS A 30 -5.26 -5.17 6.84
CA LYS A 30 -5.28 -6.43 6.07
C LYS A 30 -6.42 -6.46 5.05
N GLN A 31 -7.61 -6.00 5.45
CA GLN A 31 -8.76 -5.87 4.55
C GLN A 31 -8.52 -4.84 3.44
N LEU A 32 -7.84 -3.73 3.74
CA LEU A 32 -7.47 -2.72 2.74
C LEU A 32 -6.53 -3.29 1.69
N LEU A 33 -5.51 -4.06 2.08
CA LEU A 33 -4.61 -4.72 1.13
C LEU A 33 -5.37 -5.63 0.17
N ASN A 34 -6.33 -6.41 0.69
CA ASN A 34 -7.18 -7.26 -0.14
C ASN A 34 -8.10 -6.44 -1.08
N ARG A 35 -8.61 -5.28 -0.62
CA ARG A 35 -9.36 -4.35 -1.48
C ARG A 35 -8.49 -3.74 -2.58
N MET A 36 -7.23 -3.46 -2.29
CA MET A 36 -6.29 -2.93 -3.29
C MET A 36 -6.11 -3.87 -4.47
N ASP A 37 -6.15 -5.18 -4.24
CA ASP A 37 -6.05 -6.19 -5.30
C ASP A 37 -7.31 -6.29 -6.18
N ASN A 38 -8.48 -5.92 -5.64
CA ASN A 38 -9.77 -6.06 -6.32
C ASN A 38 -10.35 -4.74 -6.84
N GLU A 39 -10.07 -3.63 -6.16
CA GLU A 39 -10.64 -2.29 -6.43
C GLU A 39 -9.55 -1.27 -6.81
N TYR A 40 -8.40 -1.75 -7.33
CA TYR A 40 -7.22 -0.93 -7.64
C TYR A 40 -7.49 0.22 -8.61
N ASP A 41 -8.46 0.06 -9.49
CA ASP A 41 -8.83 1.04 -10.51
C ASP A 41 -9.51 2.28 -9.93
N SER A 42 -10.35 2.09 -8.91
CA SER A 42 -11.20 3.14 -8.31
C SER A 42 -10.71 3.63 -6.95
N LEU A 43 -9.77 2.92 -6.33
CA LEU A 43 -9.31 3.24 -4.98
C LEU A 43 -8.48 4.53 -4.97
N THR A 44 -8.80 5.42 -4.01
CA THR A 44 -8.09 6.67 -3.76
C THR A 44 -7.52 6.70 -2.36
N PHE A 45 -6.55 7.62 -2.13
CA PHE A 45 -5.97 7.82 -0.80
C PHE A 45 -7.03 8.18 0.25
N GLN A 46 -7.97 9.07 -0.12
CA GLN A 46 -9.05 9.51 0.77
C GLN A 46 -9.99 8.35 1.13
N ASN A 47 -10.39 7.56 0.13
CA ASN A 47 -11.26 6.40 0.35
C ASN A 47 -10.59 5.34 1.22
N ALA A 48 -9.29 5.14 1.06
CA ALA A 48 -8.52 4.21 1.86
C ALA A 48 -8.39 4.66 3.32
N ALA A 49 -8.11 5.95 3.57
CA ALA A 49 -8.06 6.52 4.91
C ALA A 49 -9.43 6.46 5.61
N ALA A 50 -10.51 6.77 4.88
CA ALA A 50 -11.88 6.67 5.38
C ALA A 50 -12.25 5.21 5.72
N PHE A 51 -11.88 4.25 4.88
CA PHE A 51 -12.09 2.84 5.14
C PHE A 51 -11.36 2.37 6.41
N MET A 52 -10.14 2.85 6.60
CA MET A 52 -9.36 2.58 7.81
C MET A 52 -9.94 3.26 9.07
N ASN A 53 -10.89 4.20 8.89
CA ASN A 53 -11.48 5.02 9.96
C ASN A 53 -10.43 5.80 10.76
N VAL A 54 -9.46 6.38 10.06
CA VAL A 54 -8.38 7.18 10.63
C VAL A 54 -8.20 8.48 9.84
N SER A 55 -7.51 9.46 10.44
CA SER A 55 -7.14 10.68 9.71
C SER A 55 -6.14 10.37 8.58
N GLU A 56 -6.16 11.17 7.52
CA GLU A 56 -5.22 11.05 6.39
C GLU A 56 -3.76 11.11 6.83
N ALA A 57 -3.44 11.96 7.80
CA ALA A 57 -2.09 12.09 8.34
C ALA A 57 -1.65 10.83 9.11
N TYR A 58 -2.54 10.23 9.88
CA TYR A 58 -2.27 8.96 10.56
C TYR A 58 -2.15 7.82 9.54
N PHE A 59 -3.08 7.74 8.59
CA PHE A 59 -3.07 6.73 7.53
C PHE A 59 -1.76 6.74 6.74
N SER A 60 -1.30 7.91 6.30
CA SER A 60 -0.05 8.05 5.56
C SER A 60 1.15 7.47 6.33
N ARG A 61 1.30 7.82 7.60
CA ARG A 61 2.39 7.33 8.45
C ARG A 61 2.27 5.84 8.75
N TYR A 62 1.06 5.40 9.10
CA TYR A 62 0.79 4.00 9.41
C TYR A 62 1.06 3.11 8.20
N PHE A 63 0.51 3.46 7.03
CA PHE A 63 0.70 2.68 5.81
C PHE A 63 2.18 2.57 5.43
N LYS A 64 2.92 3.70 5.46
CA LYS A 64 4.36 3.69 5.17
C LYS A 64 5.16 2.85 6.17
N LYS A 65 4.78 2.89 7.44
CA LYS A 65 5.42 2.07 8.49
C LYS A 65 5.18 0.58 8.24
N GLN A 66 3.97 0.18 7.85
CA GLN A 66 3.61 -1.21 7.65
C GLN A 66 4.13 -1.80 6.33
N SER A 67 4.05 -1.04 5.23
CA SER A 67 4.40 -1.52 3.88
C SER A 67 5.81 -1.13 3.43
N GLY A 68 6.49 -0.23 4.14
CA GLY A 68 7.80 0.32 3.73
C GLY A 68 7.72 1.39 2.63
N MET A 69 6.53 1.64 2.05
CA MET A 69 6.32 2.61 0.97
C MET A 69 5.03 3.41 1.18
N THR A 70 4.87 4.52 0.45
CA THR A 70 3.63 5.29 0.51
C THR A 70 2.47 4.50 -0.11
N PHE A 71 1.24 4.82 0.30
CA PHE A 71 0.03 4.24 -0.30
C PHE A 71 -0.01 4.39 -1.82
N SER A 72 0.33 5.58 -2.33
CA SER A 72 0.34 5.83 -3.78
C SER A 72 1.39 5.01 -4.52
N GLN A 73 2.56 4.80 -3.93
CA GLN A 73 3.59 3.91 -4.50
C GLN A 73 3.09 2.47 -4.54
N TYR A 74 2.53 1.98 -3.45
CA TYR A 74 1.98 0.62 -3.38
C TYR A 74 0.85 0.40 -4.39
N LEU A 75 -0.11 1.34 -4.46
CA LEU A 75 -1.21 1.28 -5.41
C LEU A 75 -0.71 1.29 -6.86
N ASN A 76 0.33 2.08 -7.17
CA ASN A 76 0.94 2.07 -8.49
C ASN A 76 1.58 0.71 -8.83
N VAL A 77 2.20 0.03 -7.85
CA VAL A 77 2.74 -1.33 -8.06
C VAL A 77 1.62 -2.29 -8.43
N VAL A 78 0.51 -2.30 -7.69
CA VAL A 78 -0.66 -3.14 -7.99
C VAL A 78 -1.23 -2.83 -9.37
N ARG A 79 -1.43 -1.55 -9.70
CA ARG A 79 -1.94 -1.10 -11.01
C ARG A 79 -1.04 -1.49 -12.17
N VAL A 80 0.27 -1.35 -12.01
CA VAL A 80 1.26 -1.73 -13.05
C VAL A 80 1.31 -3.24 -13.22
N GLU A 81 1.22 -4.01 -12.14
CA GLU A 81 1.13 -5.48 -12.22
C GLU A 81 -0.08 -5.91 -13.05
N LYS A 82 -1.25 -5.32 -12.80
CA LYS A 82 -2.46 -5.58 -13.60
C LYS A 82 -2.29 -5.14 -15.06
N ALA A 83 -1.64 -4.01 -15.30
CA ALA A 83 -1.34 -3.55 -16.66
C ALA A 83 -0.43 -4.53 -17.40
N VAL A 84 0.61 -5.06 -16.76
CA VAL A 84 1.49 -6.09 -17.34
C VAL A 84 0.70 -7.35 -17.70
N GLN A 85 -0.18 -7.81 -16.82
CA GLN A 85 -1.06 -8.96 -17.08
C GLN A 85 -1.96 -8.71 -18.30
N LEU A 86 -2.58 -7.51 -18.40
CA LEU A 86 -3.45 -7.15 -19.51
C LEU A 86 -2.69 -7.00 -20.84
N ILE A 87 -1.47 -6.46 -20.82
CA ILE A 87 -0.60 -6.35 -22.02
C ILE A 87 -0.25 -7.75 -22.53
N ASN A 88 0.09 -8.68 -21.63
CA ASN A 88 0.42 -10.06 -22.02
C ASN A 88 -0.79 -10.84 -22.53
N ALA A 89 -1.95 -10.63 -21.93
CA ALA A 89 -3.18 -11.37 -22.29
C ALA A 89 -3.86 -10.83 -23.55
N HIS A 90 -3.71 -9.55 -23.83
CA HIS A 90 -4.45 -8.81 -24.86
C HIS A 90 -3.54 -7.87 -25.66
N SER A 91 -2.66 -8.45 -26.46
CA SER A 91 -1.70 -7.71 -27.29
C SER A 91 -2.36 -6.76 -28.31
N GLU A 92 -3.61 -7.01 -28.67
CA GLU A 92 -4.43 -6.22 -29.60
C GLU A 92 -5.06 -4.99 -28.93
N ARG A 93 -5.12 -4.92 -27.60
CA ARG A 93 -5.70 -3.78 -26.88
C ARG A 93 -4.84 -2.53 -26.97
N LYS A 94 -5.52 -1.38 -27.10
CA LYS A 94 -4.84 -0.09 -27.02
C LYS A 94 -4.31 0.14 -25.61
N LEU A 95 -3.06 0.61 -25.51
CA LEU A 95 -2.46 0.93 -24.20
C LEU A 95 -3.23 1.99 -23.41
N THR A 96 -3.95 2.88 -24.10
CA THR A 96 -4.85 3.86 -23.46
C THR A 96 -5.99 3.19 -22.73
N ASP A 97 -6.56 2.12 -23.29
CA ASP A 97 -7.65 1.39 -22.68
C ASP A 97 -7.14 0.59 -21.46
N ILE A 98 -5.99 -0.04 -21.60
CA ILE A 98 -5.32 -0.73 -20.48
C ILE A 98 -5.02 0.24 -19.35
N MET A 99 -4.47 1.41 -19.67
CA MET A 99 -4.18 2.48 -18.71
C MET A 99 -5.41 2.87 -17.90
N LEU A 100 -6.55 3.13 -18.59
CA LEU A 100 -7.80 3.52 -17.95
C LEU A 100 -8.37 2.38 -17.08
N CYS A 101 -8.36 1.13 -17.59
CA CYS A 101 -8.78 -0.04 -16.82
C CYS A 101 -7.95 -0.27 -15.56
N CYS A 102 -6.70 0.19 -15.54
CA CYS A 102 -5.83 0.10 -14.37
C CYS A 102 -5.93 1.32 -13.44
N GLY A 103 -6.84 2.26 -13.68
CA GLY A 103 -7.09 3.41 -12.82
C GLY A 103 -6.08 4.56 -12.98
N PHE A 104 -5.37 4.63 -14.10
CA PHE A 104 -4.53 5.79 -14.41
C PHE A 104 -5.30 6.82 -15.24
N ASN A 105 -5.32 8.05 -14.79
CA ASN A 105 -6.06 9.14 -15.45
C ASN A 105 -5.27 9.81 -16.58
N THR A 106 -3.95 9.65 -16.64
CA THR A 106 -3.10 10.27 -17.66
C THR A 106 -2.02 9.31 -18.16
N ILE A 107 -1.73 9.40 -19.46
CA ILE A 107 -0.65 8.63 -20.10
C ILE A 107 0.71 8.93 -19.46
N ARG A 108 0.94 10.18 -19.06
CA ARG A 108 2.18 10.60 -18.43
C ARG A 108 2.42 9.86 -17.09
N ASN A 109 1.41 9.81 -16.23
CA ASN A 109 1.51 9.12 -14.94
C ASN A 109 1.64 7.61 -15.13
N PHE A 110 0.89 7.03 -16.07
CA PHE A 110 1.01 5.62 -16.43
C PHE A 110 2.43 5.25 -16.89
N ASN A 111 2.95 5.95 -17.89
CA ASN A 111 4.28 5.66 -18.43
C ASN A 111 5.38 5.83 -17.39
N ARG A 112 5.27 6.85 -16.53
CA ARG A 112 6.23 7.08 -15.44
C ARG A 112 6.21 5.94 -14.44
N ALA A 113 5.05 5.61 -13.90
CA ALA A 113 4.90 4.53 -12.91
C ALA A 113 5.32 3.18 -13.50
N PHE A 114 4.92 2.90 -14.74
CA PHE A 114 5.26 1.66 -15.42
C PHE A 114 6.77 1.50 -15.60
N LYS A 115 7.45 2.55 -16.07
CA LYS A 115 8.92 2.54 -16.25
C LYS A 115 9.67 2.48 -14.92
N GLU A 116 9.19 3.18 -13.90
CA GLU A 116 9.78 3.19 -12.56
C GLU A 116 9.73 1.79 -11.92
N ILE A 117 8.62 1.08 -12.09
CA ILE A 117 8.38 -0.21 -11.45
C ILE A 117 8.97 -1.38 -12.26
N THR A 118 8.86 -1.37 -13.61
CA THR A 118 9.28 -2.48 -14.46
C THR A 118 10.67 -2.27 -15.10
N GLY A 119 11.15 -1.04 -15.19
CA GLY A 119 12.32 -0.66 -15.95
C GLY A 119 12.06 -0.47 -17.45
N TYR A 120 10.88 -0.86 -17.95
CA TYR A 120 10.51 -0.81 -19.38
C TYR A 120 9.43 0.24 -19.64
N SER A 121 9.33 0.69 -20.89
CA SER A 121 8.12 1.40 -21.32
C SER A 121 6.99 0.39 -21.57
N PRO A 122 5.71 0.81 -21.48
CA PRO A 122 4.58 -0.11 -21.75
C PRO A 122 4.59 -0.73 -23.15
N ARG A 123 5.18 -0.03 -24.14
CA ARG A 123 5.34 -0.57 -25.52
C ARG A 123 6.57 -1.43 -25.70
N GLY A 124 7.57 -1.29 -24.83
CA GLY A 124 8.85 -1.97 -24.93
C GLY A 124 9.00 -3.12 -23.93
N ILE A 125 7.95 -3.51 -23.23
CA ILE A 125 8.00 -4.62 -22.30
C ILE A 125 8.17 -5.94 -23.08
N PRO A 126 9.08 -6.84 -22.66
CA PRO A 126 9.25 -8.16 -23.31
C PRO A 126 7.97 -8.98 -23.21
N ALA A 127 7.65 -9.74 -24.26
CA ALA A 127 6.52 -10.66 -24.24
C ALA A 127 6.69 -11.69 -23.12
N GLY A 128 5.62 -11.94 -22.37
CA GLY A 128 5.65 -12.87 -21.23
C GLY A 128 6.37 -12.34 -19.99
N TYR A 129 6.71 -11.05 -19.93
CA TYR A 129 7.29 -10.45 -18.74
C TYR A 129 6.34 -10.59 -17.54
N VAL A 130 6.87 -11.04 -16.41
CA VAL A 130 6.13 -11.16 -15.14
C VAL A 130 6.75 -10.23 -14.13
N LEU A 131 5.94 -9.32 -13.59
CA LEU A 131 6.37 -8.50 -12.47
C LEU A 131 6.41 -9.35 -11.21
N ASN A 132 7.62 -9.53 -10.64
CA ASN A 132 7.77 -10.27 -9.40
C ASN A 132 7.51 -9.34 -8.20
N THR A 133 6.26 -9.22 -7.79
CA THR A 133 5.83 -8.39 -6.65
C THR A 133 6.24 -8.96 -5.29
N ARG A 134 6.84 -10.16 -5.24
CA ARG A 134 7.40 -10.73 -3.99
C ARG A 134 8.54 -9.91 -3.39
N SER A 135 9.06 -8.94 -4.11
CA SER A 135 10.02 -7.95 -3.60
C SER A 135 9.36 -6.75 -2.92
N VAL A 136 8.04 -6.61 -3.01
CA VAL A 136 7.30 -5.67 -2.16
C VAL A 136 7.32 -6.27 -0.76
N PRO A 137 7.82 -5.57 0.27
CA PRO A 137 7.87 -6.11 1.62
C PRO A 137 6.46 -6.50 2.05
N THR A 138 6.15 -7.79 1.98
CA THR A 138 4.95 -8.33 2.60
C THR A 138 5.13 -8.11 4.09
N VAL A 139 4.14 -7.53 4.74
CA VAL A 139 4.09 -7.43 6.19
C VAL A 139 4.34 -8.84 6.73
N GLN A 140 5.58 -9.10 7.14
CA GLN A 140 5.84 -10.26 7.98
C GLN A 140 5.10 -10.01 9.29
N ASP A 141 4.38 -11.00 9.76
CA ASP A 141 3.69 -11.04 11.07
C ASP A 141 4.70 -11.00 12.25
N THR A 142 5.73 -10.18 12.15
CA THR A 142 6.71 -9.95 13.21
C THR A 142 6.51 -8.59 13.85
N PHE A 143 5.31 -8.36 14.35
CA PHE A 143 5.18 -7.48 15.50
C PHE A 143 5.25 -8.36 16.75
N ASP A 144 6.46 -8.66 17.18
CA ASP A 144 6.73 -9.11 18.53
C ASP A 144 6.77 -7.86 19.43
N PRO A 145 5.75 -7.63 20.26
CA PRO A 145 5.76 -6.50 21.19
C PRO A 145 6.81 -6.63 22.28
N THR A 146 7.56 -7.74 22.32
CA THR A 146 8.61 -8.01 23.31
C THR A 146 10.03 -7.82 22.79
N SER A 147 10.23 -7.54 21.49
CA SER A 147 11.54 -7.14 20.99
C SER A 147 11.82 -5.70 21.39
N SER A 148 12.30 -5.54 22.58
CA SER A 148 12.90 -4.33 23.14
C SER A 148 14.27 -4.11 22.50
N GLU A 149 14.32 -3.64 21.27
CA GLU A 149 15.50 -2.94 20.77
C GLU A 149 15.33 -1.45 20.97
N ALA A 150 15.34 -1.07 22.25
CA ALA A 150 15.76 0.24 22.65
C ALA A 150 17.29 0.22 22.79
N GLU A 151 17.99 0.23 21.68
CA GLU A 151 19.38 0.71 21.72
C GLU A 151 19.34 2.22 21.92
N LEU A 152 19.54 2.60 23.17
CA LEU A 152 19.97 3.91 23.58
C LEU A 152 21.31 4.19 22.89
N VAL A 153 21.29 4.90 21.78
CA VAL A 153 22.47 5.62 21.33
C VAL A 153 22.61 6.82 22.27
N THR A 154 23.40 6.63 23.31
CA THR A 154 23.99 7.71 24.08
C THR A 154 25.17 8.24 23.27
N GLU A 155 25.02 9.45 22.73
CA GLU A 155 26.05 10.51 22.68
C GLU A 155 25.42 11.84 22.42
#